data_acf33926f09afd5afdf845f18727ba58
#
_entry.id   acf33926f09afd5afdf845f18727ba58
#
_cell.length_a   1.000
_cell.length_b   1.000
_cell.length_c   1.000
_cell.angle_alpha   90.00
_cell.angle_beta   90.00
_cell.angle_gamma   90.00
#
_symmetry.space_group_name_H-M   'P 1'
#
loop_
_entity.id
_entity.type
_entity.pdbx_description
1 polymer ?
#
loop_
_entity_poly.entity_id
_entity_poly.type
_entity_poly.pdbx_seq_one_letter_code
_entity_poly.pdbx_strand_id
1 'polypeptide(L)'
;MEFYEACGWLVGDEGDGVRQILRMGGLTRFDCALGSHALMRRAFSVALYHALQRQAFGKNLVEQPMMRQLLGQMALRLEGQTAFLFRLARAWDHRDDARESVWARLFTPAAKFAICKAGIPFVAEAMEVLGGIGYCEESELPRLYREMPVNSIWEGSGNIMCLDVMRVLSKQPAAMELLAAECAEVKGQNRHLDRAWRQLQQLLKRPAEEQGERDCPAGLSSWRGGADAAPCFAAAGRSLVPDDARHPRRHTS
;
A
#
# COMPACT_ATOMS: atom_id res chain seq x y z
N MET A 1 -22.33 -2.69 -24.67
CA MET A 1 -21.58 -2.01 -25.77
C MET A 1 -21.68 -2.93 -26.97
N GLU A 2 -22.14 -2.43 -28.09
CA GLU A 2 -22.24 -3.16 -29.34
C GLU A 2 -21.19 -2.60 -30.30
N PHE A 3 -20.56 -3.48 -31.07
CA PHE A 3 -19.55 -3.12 -32.04
C PHE A 3 -20.11 -3.36 -33.46
N TYR A 4 -20.15 -2.32 -34.26
CA TYR A 4 -20.59 -2.39 -35.66
C TYR A 4 -19.37 -2.27 -36.58
N GLU A 5 -19.12 -3.30 -37.38
CA GLU A 5 -18.02 -3.35 -38.36
C GLU A 5 -16.62 -3.01 -37.78
N ALA A 6 -16.43 -3.26 -36.50
CA ALA A 6 -15.15 -3.02 -35.83
C ALA A 6 -14.16 -4.15 -36.18
N CYS A 7 -12.99 -3.77 -36.67
CA CYS A 7 -11.87 -4.72 -36.83
C CYS A 7 -11.13 -4.90 -35.50
N GLY A 8 -10.75 -6.14 -35.23
CA GLY A 8 -9.97 -6.50 -34.04
C GLY A 8 -9.03 -7.67 -34.33
N TRP A 9 -8.02 -7.80 -33.49
CA TRP A 9 -7.11 -8.95 -33.50
C TRP A 9 -7.28 -9.73 -32.22
N LEU A 10 -7.34 -11.05 -32.35
CA LEU A 10 -7.42 -11.94 -31.21
C LEU A 10 -6.08 -11.93 -30.45
N VAL A 11 -6.14 -11.76 -29.11
CA VAL A 11 -4.99 -11.90 -28.21
C VAL A 11 -5.15 -13.22 -27.45
N GLY A 12 -4.25 -14.17 -27.72
CA GLY A 12 -4.35 -15.53 -27.18
C GLY A 12 -5.27 -16.41 -28.03
N ASP A 13 -5.80 -17.47 -27.43
CA ASP A 13 -6.64 -18.45 -28.10
C ASP A 13 -8.14 -18.14 -27.90
N GLU A 14 -8.98 -18.62 -28.82
CA GLU A 14 -10.43 -18.55 -28.66
C GLU A 14 -10.87 -19.27 -27.38
N GLY A 15 -11.73 -18.60 -26.59
CA GLY A 15 -12.21 -19.10 -25.31
C GLY A 15 -11.33 -18.74 -24.10
N ASP A 16 -10.11 -18.22 -24.29
CA ASP A 16 -9.20 -17.82 -23.19
C ASP A 16 -9.33 -16.35 -22.74
N GLY A 17 -10.25 -15.59 -23.34
CA GLY A 17 -10.38 -14.13 -23.13
C GLY A 17 -10.58 -13.72 -21.68
N VAL A 18 -11.41 -14.45 -20.92
CA VAL A 18 -11.62 -14.15 -19.48
C VAL A 18 -10.31 -14.33 -18.68
N ARG A 19 -9.53 -15.36 -19.00
CA ARG A 19 -8.26 -15.62 -18.31
C ARG A 19 -7.22 -14.57 -18.64
N GLN A 20 -7.17 -14.08 -19.89
CA GLN A 20 -6.29 -12.99 -20.30
C GLN A 20 -6.65 -11.68 -19.59
N ILE A 21 -7.93 -11.31 -19.53
CA ILE A 21 -8.40 -10.13 -18.80
C ILE A 21 -8.09 -10.23 -17.29
N LEU A 22 -8.23 -11.37 -16.67
CA LEU A 22 -7.90 -11.55 -15.25
C LEU A 22 -6.40 -11.35 -14.96
N ARG A 23 -5.51 -11.69 -15.91
CA ARG A 23 -4.08 -11.39 -15.80
C ARG A 23 -3.83 -9.88 -15.83
N MET A 24 -4.46 -9.17 -16.77
CA MET A 24 -4.41 -7.71 -16.85
C MET A 24 -4.93 -7.07 -15.54
N GLY A 25 -6.07 -7.57 -15.02
CA GLY A 25 -6.65 -7.09 -13.77
C GLY A 25 -5.71 -7.16 -12.55
N GLY A 26 -4.76 -8.09 -12.54
CA GLY A 26 -3.69 -8.11 -11.54
C GLY A 26 -2.78 -6.88 -11.61
N LEU A 27 -2.33 -6.51 -12.82
CA LEU A 27 -1.48 -5.33 -13.02
C LEU A 27 -2.23 -4.03 -12.71
N THR A 28 -3.46 -3.88 -13.21
CA THR A 28 -4.25 -2.66 -12.96
C THR A 28 -4.58 -2.47 -11.48
N ARG A 29 -4.69 -3.54 -10.69
CA ARG A 29 -4.80 -3.46 -9.23
C ARG A 29 -3.51 -2.96 -8.57
N PHE A 30 -2.36 -3.38 -9.07
CA PHE A 30 -1.08 -2.85 -8.64
C PHE A 30 -0.96 -1.36 -8.99
N ASP A 31 -1.37 -0.96 -10.20
CA ASP A 31 -1.40 0.45 -10.62
C ASP A 31 -2.33 1.30 -9.73
N CYS A 32 -3.48 0.77 -9.31
CA CYS A 32 -4.35 1.46 -8.34
C CYS A 32 -3.64 1.77 -7.02
N ALA A 33 -2.86 0.81 -6.52
CA ALA A 33 -2.10 0.99 -5.29
C ALA A 33 -0.96 2.00 -5.47
N LEU A 34 -0.23 1.89 -6.58
CA LEU A 34 0.89 2.78 -6.93
C LEU A 34 0.40 4.22 -7.17
N GLY A 35 -0.67 4.39 -7.95
CA GLY A 35 -1.29 5.68 -8.23
C GLY A 35 -1.81 6.35 -6.95
N SER A 36 -2.51 5.60 -6.09
CA SER A 36 -2.97 6.14 -4.80
C SER A 36 -1.79 6.59 -3.92
N HIS A 37 -0.72 5.80 -3.86
CA HIS A 37 0.50 6.18 -3.14
C HIS A 37 1.14 7.45 -3.72
N ALA A 38 1.20 7.58 -5.05
CA ALA A 38 1.74 8.76 -5.72
C ALA A 38 0.92 10.04 -5.40
N LEU A 39 -0.41 9.93 -5.39
CA LEU A 39 -1.31 11.02 -4.98
C LEU A 39 -1.10 11.41 -3.51
N MET A 40 -0.99 10.42 -2.61
CA MET A 40 -0.66 10.67 -1.19
C MET A 40 0.71 11.36 -1.04
N ARG A 41 1.73 10.91 -1.79
CA ARG A 41 3.07 11.51 -1.79
C ARG A 41 3.01 12.98 -2.24
N ARG A 42 2.24 13.26 -3.30
CA ARG A 42 2.05 14.64 -3.78
C ARG A 42 1.35 15.50 -2.74
N ALA A 43 0.24 15.01 -2.16
CA ALA A 43 -0.48 15.72 -1.12
C ALA A 43 0.41 16.04 0.10
N PHE A 44 1.20 15.08 0.54
CA PHE A 44 2.17 15.27 1.63
C PHE A 44 3.23 16.33 1.28
N SER A 45 3.75 16.31 0.06
CA SER A 45 4.76 17.29 -0.37
C SER A 45 4.22 18.73 -0.31
N VAL A 46 2.97 18.92 -0.74
CA VAL A 46 2.28 20.22 -0.66
C VAL A 46 2.07 20.64 0.79
N ALA A 47 1.57 19.71 1.63
CA ALA A 47 1.33 19.98 3.05
C ALA A 47 2.63 20.32 3.81
N LEU A 48 3.69 19.54 3.56
CA LEU A 48 5.00 19.77 4.18
C LEU A 48 5.60 21.12 3.76
N TYR A 49 5.55 21.44 2.45
CA TYR A 49 6.03 22.72 1.94
C TYR A 49 5.29 23.87 2.60
N HIS A 50 3.95 23.80 2.68
CA HIS A 50 3.14 24.81 3.37
C HIS A 50 3.56 24.95 4.85
N ALA A 51 3.70 23.84 5.56
CA ALA A 51 4.07 23.86 6.99
C ALA A 51 5.46 24.44 7.26
N LEU A 52 6.38 24.32 6.30
CA LEU A 52 7.73 24.89 6.37
C LEU A 52 7.73 26.42 6.18
N GLN A 53 6.74 26.98 5.45
CA GLN A 53 6.69 28.41 5.11
C GLN A 53 5.70 29.17 6.00
N ARG A 54 4.56 28.58 6.34
CA ARG A 54 3.48 29.22 7.08
C ARG A 54 3.84 29.40 8.55
N GLN A 55 3.72 30.62 9.02
CA GLN A 55 3.87 30.96 10.44
C GLN A 55 2.52 31.16 11.12
N ALA A 56 2.37 30.62 12.32
CA ALA A 56 1.29 30.86 13.24
C ALA A 56 1.79 30.72 14.68
N PHE A 57 1.24 31.55 15.59
CA PHE A 57 1.65 31.57 17.00
C PHE A 57 3.16 31.74 17.20
N GLY A 58 3.79 32.60 16.39
CA GLY A 58 5.19 32.96 16.49
C GLY A 58 6.22 31.96 15.98
N LYS A 59 5.79 30.85 15.33
CA LYS A 59 6.66 29.81 14.78
C LYS A 59 6.12 29.30 13.45
N ASN A 60 6.98 28.63 12.67
CA ASN A 60 6.54 27.89 11.51
C ASN A 60 5.65 26.71 11.95
N LEU A 61 4.65 26.36 11.14
CA LEU A 61 3.74 25.26 11.49
C LEU A 61 4.47 23.95 11.76
N VAL A 62 5.53 23.67 11.01
CA VAL A 62 6.35 22.45 11.19
C VAL A 62 7.04 22.40 12.56
N GLU A 63 7.23 23.52 13.24
CA GLU A 63 7.83 23.60 14.59
C GLU A 63 6.81 23.34 15.71
N GLN A 64 5.51 23.38 15.39
CA GLN A 64 4.45 23.10 16.36
C GLN A 64 4.43 21.61 16.70
N PRO A 65 4.39 21.21 17.99
CA PRO A 65 4.52 19.79 18.37
C PRO A 65 3.47 18.86 17.72
N MET A 66 2.21 19.27 17.66
CA MET A 66 1.14 18.49 17.06
C MET A 66 1.34 18.33 15.55
N MET A 67 1.72 19.40 14.86
CA MET A 67 2.01 19.38 13.42
C MET A 67 3.20 18.47 13.11
N ARG A 68 4.27 18.54 13.88
CA ARG A 68 5.44 17.65 13.76
C ARG A 68 5.04 16.18 13.92
N GLN A 69 4.18 15.87 14.88
CA GLN A 69 3.68 14.52 15.10
C GLN A 69 2.86 14.04 13.91
N LEU A 70 1.92 14.87 13.42
CA LEU A 70 1.09 14.55 12.26
C LEU A 70 1.94 14.31 11.00
N LEU A 71 2.78 15.27 10.64
CA LEU A 71 3.66 15.16 9.47
C LEU A 71 4.62 13.96 9.58
N GLY A 72 5.14 13.70 10.77
CA GLY A 72 5.96 12.51 11.04
C GLY A 72 5.23 11.20 10.81
N GLN A 73 3.97 11.09 11.25
CA GLN A 73 3.13 9.90 10.99
C GLN A 73 2.82 9.74 9.50
N MET A 74 2.53 10.85 8.80
CA MET A 74 2.29 10.83 7.36
C MET A 74 3.55 10.37 6.60
N ALA A 75 4.73 10.90 6.95
CA ALA A 75 6.01 10.52 6.35
C ALA A 75 6.31 9.02 6.56
N LEU A 76 6.18 8.52 7.79
CA LEU A 76 6.41 7.09 8.11
C LEU A 76 5.49 6.16 7.31
N ARG A 77 4.22 6.56 7.13
CA ARG A 77 3.27 5.79 6.31
C ARG A 77 3.71 5.73 4.86
N LEU A 78 4.11 6.85 4.29
CA LEU A 78 4.60 6.91 2.90
C LEU A 78 5.87 6.08 2.70
N GLU A 79 6.85 6.19 3.59
CA GLU A 79 8.09 5.42 3.48
C GLU A 79 7.82 3.91 3.56
N GLY A 80 6.97 3.48 4.50
CA GLY A 80 6.57 2.08 4.60
C GLY A 80 5.84 1.57 3.35
N GLN A 81 4.91 2.36 2.80
CA GLN A 81 4.20 2.01 1.57
C GLN A 81 5.15 1.99 0.36
N THR A 82 6.11 2.92 0.27
CA THR A 82 7.13 2.93 -0.78
C THR A 82 7.91 1.61 -0.77
N ALA A 83 8.47 1.24 0.39
CA ALA A 83 9.23 0.00 0.51
C ALA A 83 8.40 -1.23 0.10
N PHE A 84 7.14 -1.29 0.53
CA PHE A 84 6.24 -2.38 0.17
C PHE A 84 5.91 -2.43 -1.32
N LEU A 85 5.61 -1.29 -1.94
CA LEU A 85 5.29 -1.22 -3.37
C LEU A 85 6.50 -1.63 -4.24
N PHE A 86 7.72 -1.25 -3.86
CA PHE A 86 8.92 -1.70 -4.55
C PHE A 86 9.17 -3.21 -4.36
N ARG A 87 8.89 -3.76 -3.17
CA ARG A 87 8.93 -5.21 -2.97
C ARG A 87 7.90 -5.93 -3.85
N LEU A 88 6.71 -5.36 -3.97
CA LEU A 88 5.65 -5.90 -4.84
C LEU A 88 6.00 -5.77 -6.32
N ALA A 89 6.58 -4.64 -6.76
CA ALA A 89 7.07 -4.45 -8.11
C ALA A 89 8.10 -5.52 -8.49
N ARG A 90 9.09 -5.78 -7.60
CA ARG A 90 10.05 -6.85 -7.80
C ARG A 90 9.38 -8.21 -8.00
N ALA A 91 8.35 -8.51 -7.20
CA ALA A 91 7.62 -9.77 -7.35
C ALA A 91 6.91 -9.87 -8.72
N TRP A 92 6.40 -8.76 -9.24
CA TRP A 92 5.83 -8.69 -10.59
C TRP A 92 6.89 -8.86 -11.69
N ASP A 93 8.07 -8.29 -11.53
CA ASP A 93 9.18 -8.43 -12.48
C ASP A 93 9.69 -9.87 -12.56
N HIS A 94 9.69 -10.59 -11.42
CA HIS A 94 10.17 -11.95 -11.30
C HIS A 94 9.03 -13.00 -11.19
N ARG A 95 7.86 -12.72 -11.76
CA ARG A 95 6.67 -13.58 -11.66
C ARG A 95 6.83 -14.99 -12.26
N ASP A 96 7.90 -15.23 -13.01
CA ASP A 96 8.26 -16.56 -13.50
C ASP A 96 8.89 -17.44 -12.40
N ASP A 97 9.39 -16.84 -11.32
CA ASP A 97 9.76 -17.54 -10.10
C ASP A 97 8.51 -17.91 -9.30
N ALA A 98 8.41 -19.15 -8.84
CA ALA A 98 7.24 -19.66 -8.15
C ALA A 98 6.96 -18.93 -6.83
N ARG A 99 7.99 -18.52 -6.09
CA ARG A 99 7.85 -17.79 -4.81
C ARG A 99 7.37 -16.37 -5.06
N GLU A 100 7.98 -15.67 -6.01
CA GLU A 100 7.62 -14.30 -6.36
C GLU A 100 6.21 -14.24 -6.98
N SER A 101 5.84 -15.23 -7.78
CA SER A 101 4.48 -15.37 -8.31
C SER A 101 3.43 -15.47 -7.20
N VAL A 102 3.66 -16.31 -6.19
CA VAL A 102 2.76 -16.44 -5.02
C VAL A 102 2.72 -15.14 -4.23
N TRP A 103 3.86 -14.50 -4.03
CA TRP A 103 3.98 -13.22 -3.33
C TRP A 103 3.18 -12.12 -4.04
N ALA A 104 3.38 -11.95 -5.34
CA ALA A 104 2.62 -11.00 -6.15
C ALA A 104 1.11 -11.28 -6.08
N ARG A 105 0.71 -12.55 -6.18
CA ARG A 105 -0.69 -12.96 -6.16
C ARG A 105 -1.39 -12.67 -4.82
N LEU A 106 -0.70 -12.84 -3.70
CA LEU A 106 -1.22 -12.55 -2.36
C LEU A 106 -1.28 -11.05 -2.10
N PHE A 107 -0.18 -10.35 -2.38
CA PHE A 107 -0.02 -8.98 -1.90
C PHE A 107 -0.57 -7.91 -2.84
N THR A 108 -0.85 -8.20 -4.10
CA THR A 108 -1.50 -7.22 -4.99
C THR A 108 -2.88 -6.79 -4.49
N PRO A 109 -3.83 -7.69 -4.21
CA PRO A 109 -5.13 -7.29 -3.66
C PRO A 109 -5.00 -6.67 -2.25
N ALA A 110 -4.06 -7.16 -1.43
CA ALA A 110 -3.80 -6.60 -0.11
C ALA A 110 -3.30 -5.14 -0.19
N ALA A 111 -2.34 -4.87 -1.09
CA ALA A 111 -1.81 -3.53 -1.34
C ALA A 111 -2.91 -2.57 -1.82
N LYS A 112 -3.68 -3.01 -2.83
CA LYS A 112 -4.79 -2.21 -3.34
C LYS A 112 -5.78 -1.84 -2.25
N PHE A 113 -6.21 -2.82 -1.44
CA PHE A 113 -7.11 -2.56 -0.32
C PHE A 113 -6.53 -1.54 0.65
N ALA A 114 -5.33 -1.81 1.17
CA ALA A 114 -4.73 -1.00 2.23
C ALA A 114 -4.41 0.42 1.79
N ILE A 115 -3.75 0.57 0.64
CA ILE A 115 -3.22 1.85 0.19
C ILE A 115 -4.35 2.74 -0.32
N CYS A 116 -5.25 2.20 -1.17
CA CYS A 116 -6.36 3.00 -1.69
C CYS A 116 -7.32 3.46 -0.58
N LYS A 117 -7.63 2.59 0.40
CA LYS A 117 -8.47 2.96 1.55
C LYS A 117 -7.79 4.00 2.45
N ALA A 118 -6.48 3.88 2.67
CA ALA A 118 -5.72 4.81 3.49
C ALA A 118 -5.54 6.18 2.83
N GLY A 119 -5.60 6.26 1.50
CA GLY A 119 -5.38 7.48 0.75
C GLY A 119 -6.42 8.56 1.00
N ILE A 120 -7.68 8.18 1.15
CA ILE A 120 -8.78 9.13 1.36
C ILE A 120 -8.57 9.98 2.63
N PRO A 121 -8.46 9.39 3.83
CA PRO A 121 -8.20 10.17 5.03
C PRO A 121 -6.81 10.82 5.01
N PHE A 122 -5.82 10.25 4.33
CA PHE A 122 -4.49 10.83 4.23
C PHE A 122 -4.50 12.18 3.48
N VAL A 123 -5.20 12.26 2.35
CA VAL A 123 -5.29 13.52 1.60
C VAL A 123 -6.17 14.54 2.33
N ALA A 124 -7.21 14.09 3.05
CA ALA A 124 -8.00 14.97 3.92
C ALA A 124 -7.11 15.63 4.98
N GLU A 125 -6.25 14.87 5.67
CA GLU A 125 -5.29 15.41 6.63
C GLU A 125 -4.33 16.44 5.97
N ALA A 126 -3.86 16.16 4.76
CA ALA A 126 -3.03 17.11 4.02
C ALA A 126 -3.77 18.42 3.71
N MET A 127 -5.07 18.35 3.40
CA MET A 127 -5.92 19.56 3.23
C MET A 127 -6.04 20.35 4.53
N GLU A 128 -6.23 19.66 5.66
CA GLU A 128 -6.32 20.30 6.97
C GLU A 128 -5.02 21.02 7.38
N VAL A 129 -3.85 20.51 7.00
CA VAL A 129 -2.57 21.19 7.21
C VAL A 129 -2.53 22.57 6.56
N LEU A 130 -3.15 22.73 5.38
CA LEU A 130 -3.22 24.01 4.68
C LEU A 130 -4.32 24.93 5.24
N GLY A 131 -5.28 24.38 6.00
CA GLY A 131 -6.47 25.11 6.41
C GLY A 131 -7.40 25.42 5.23
N GLY A 132 -8.10 26.54 5.26
CA GLY A 132 -9.10 26.91 4.25
C GLY A 132 -8.60 26.85 2.81
N ILE A 133 -7.36 27.26 2.55
CA ILE A 133 -6.76 27.22 1.20
C ILE A 133 -6.63 25.78 0.67
N GLY A 134 -6.46 24.79 1.56
CA GLY A 134 -6.42 23.37 1.19
C GLY A 134 -7.74 22.84 0.64
N TYR A 135 -8.85 23.49 0.95
CA TYR A 135 -10.18 23.14 0.46
C TYR A 135 -10.56 23.87 -0.84
N CYS A 136 -9.97 25.02 -1.11
CA CYS A 136 -10.26 25.87 -2.26
C CYS A 136 -9.64 25.31 -3.54
N GLU A 137 -10.29 25.50 -4.69
CA GLU A 137 -9.85 24.97 -6.00
C GLU A 137 -8.56 25.62 -6.52
N GLU A 138 -8.09 26.70 -5.92
CA GLU A 138 -6.76 27.28 -6.17
C GLU A 138 -5.63 26.36 -5.70
N SER A 139 -5.92 25.44 -4.76
CA SER A 139 -5.03 24.37 -4.36
C SER A 139 -5.26 23.12 -5.23
N GLU A 140 -4.24 22.32 -5.42
CA GLU A 140 -4.35 21.02 -6.10
C GLU A 140 -4.98 19.93 -5.20
N LEU A 141 -5.03 20.13 -3.87
CA LEU A 141 -5.48 19.12 -2.92
C LEU A 141 -6.94 18.67 -3.09
N PRO A 142 -7.91 19.54 -3.38
CA PRO A 142 -9.30 19.11 -3.64
C PRO A 142 -9.40 18.13 -4.80
N ARG A 143 -8.62 18.34 -5.87
CA ARG A 143 -8.57 17.43 -7.02
C ARG A 143 -7.94 16.08 -6.61
N LEU A 144 -6.83 16.09 -5.88
CA LEU A 144 -6.20 14.85 -5.38
C LEU A 144 -7.16 14.08 -4.47
N TYR A 145 -7.90 14.78 -3.61
CA TYR A 145 -8.90 14.17 -2.73
C TYR A 145 -10.04 13.50 -3.50
N ARG A 146 -10.59 14.17 -4.52
CA ARG A 146 -11.67 13.62 -5.34
C ARG A 146 -11.24 12.41 -6.16
N GLU A 147 -9.96 12.32 -6.53
CA GLU A 147 -9.41 11.17 -7.24
C GLU A 147 -9.25 9.92 -6.37
N MET A 148 -9.03 10.09 -5.05
CA MET A 148 -8.75 8.97 -4.15
C MET A 148 -9.83 7.89 -4.10
N PRO A 149 -11.14 8.20 -3.97
CA PRO A 149 -12.18 7.18 -3.78
C PRO A 149 -12.28 6.19 -4.94
N VAL A 150 -12.10 6.62 -6.18
CA VAL A 150 -12.25 5.76 -7.36
C VAL A 150 -11.24 4.61 -7.35
N ASN A 151 -10.02 4.84 -6.86
CA ASN A 151 -8.98 3.81 -6.78
C ASN A 151 -9.35 2.66 -5.81
N SER A 152 -10.25 2.90 -4.85
CA SER A 152 -10.77 1.85 -3.98
C SER A 152 -12.02 1.14 -4.53
N ILE A 153 -12.59 1.63 -5.65
CA ILE A 153 -13.83 1.14 -6.25
C ILE A 153 -13.56 0.29 -7.48
N TRP A 154 -12.91 0.84 -8.51
CA TRP A 154 -12.66 0.14 -9.77
C TRP A 154 -11.69 -1.02 -9.59
N GLU A 155 -11.62 -1.94 -10.55
CA GLU A 155 -10.80 -3.17 -10.51
C GLU A 155 -11.10 -4.08 -9.29
N GLY A 156 -12.26 -3.89 -8.70
CA GLY A 156 -12.74 -4.59 -7.51
C GLY A 156 -12.68 -3.74 -6.25
N SER A 157 -13.84 -3.61 -5.59
CA SER A 157 -13.97 -2.89 -4.31
C SER A 157 -13.19 -3.57 -3.18
N GLY A 158 -13.13 -2.90 -2.03
CA GLY A 158 -12.44 -3.43 -0.85
C GLY A 158 -12.86 -4.85 -0.47
N ASN A 159 -14.16 -5.15 -0.46
CA ASN A 159 -14.67 -6.50 -0.17
C ASN A 159 -14.16 -7.54 -1.17
N ILE A 160 -14.13 -7.20 -2.46
CA ILE A 160 -13.59 -8.10 -3.50
C ILE A 160 -12.11 -8.36 -3.27
N MET A 161 -11.34 -7.35 -2.86
CA MET A 161 -9.92 -7.53 -2.52
C MET A 161 -9.74 -8.46 -1.31
N CYS A 162 -10.56 -8.31 -0.28
CA CYS A 162 -10.54 -9.20 0.89
C CYS A 162 -10.85 -10.65 0.49
N LEU A 163 -11.92 -10.87 -0.28
CA LEU A 163 -12.29 -12.21 -0.77
C LEU A 163 -11.19 -12.81 -1.65
N ASP A 164 -10.47 -11.99 -2.42
CA ASP A 164 -9.37 -12.46 -3.26
C ASP A 164 -8.16 -12.89 -2.42
N VAL A 165 -7.79 -12.14 -1.38
CA VAL A 165 -6.77 -12.54 -0.40
C VAL A 165 -7.14 -13.86 0.26
N MET A 166 -8.39 -14.01 0.74
CA MET A 166 -8.87 -15.24 1.36
C MET A 166 -8.78 -16.44 0.42
N ARG A 167 -9.13 -16.23 -0.85
CA ARG A 167 -9.03 -17.27 -1.90
C ARG A 167 -7.59 -17.71 -2.12
N VAL A 168 -6.63 -16.78 -2.10
CA VAL A 168 -5.20 -17.13 -2.21
C VAL A 168 -4.76 -17.96 -1.01
N LEU A 169 -5.06 -17.51 0.20
CA LEU A 169 -4.68 -18.21 1.42
C LEU A 169 -5.27 -19.62 1.51
N SER A 170 -6.51 -19.82 1.03
CA SER A 170 -7.15 -21.13 1.03
C SER A 170 -6.60 -22.08 -0.05
N LYS A 171 -6.19 -21.54 -1.21
CA LYS A 171 -5.73 -22.36 -2.37
C LYS A 171 -4.23 -22.55 -2.44
N GLN A 172 -3.45 -21.71 -1.77
CA GLN A 172 -1.99 -21.71 -1.81
C GLN A 172 -1.39 -21.65 -0.40
N PRO A 173 -1.33 -22.78 0.31
CA PRO A 173 -0.74 -22.85 1.67
C PRO A 173 0.68 -22.27 1.74
N ALA A 174 1.46 -22.42 0.67
CA ALA A 174 2.81 -21.85 0.54
C ALA A 174 2.85 -20.32 0.72
N ALA A 175 1.74 -19.60 0.50
CA ALA A 175 1.68 -18.15 0.70
C ALA A 175 1.95 -17.75 2.16
N MET A 176 1.46 -18.54 3.11
CA MET A 176 1.69 -18.30 4.54
C MET A 176 3.12 -18.64 4.97
N GLU A 177 3.67 -19.70 4.39
CA GLU A 177 5.07 -20.10 4.66
C GLU A 177 6.04 -19.03 4.15
N LEU A 178 5.80 -18.48 2.97
CA LEU A 178 6.60 -17.37 2.40
C LEU A 178 6.55 -16.13 3.29
N LEU A 179 5.36 -15.72 3.71
CA LEU A 179 5.19 -14.57 4.60
C LEU A 179 5.87 -14.82 5.96
N ALA A 180 5.74 -16.03 6.51
CA ALA A 180 6.40 -16.40 7.75
C ALA A 180 7.92 -16.36 7.62
N ALA A 181 8.47 -16.80 6.50
CA ALA A 181 9.91 -16.78 6.24
C ALA A 181 10.44 -15.33 6.17
N GLU A 182 9.78 -14.43 5.43
CA GLU A 182 10.18 -13.01 5.38
C GLU A 182 10.07 -12.32 6.74
N CYS A 183 9.02 -12.62 7.53
CA CYS A 183 8.89 -12.08 8.89
C CYS A 183 9.93 -12.65 9.86
N ALA A 184 10.39 -13.88 9.65
CA ALA A 184 11.39 -14.51 10.51
C ALA A 184 12.76 -13.83 10.43
N GLU A 185 13.14 -13.28 9.27
CA GLU A 185 14.41 -12.56 9.07
C GLU A 185 14.56 -11.33 9.95
N VAL A 186 13.44 -10.72 10.34
CA VAL A 186 13.40 -9.47 11.14
C VAL A 186 12.81 -9.67 12.54
N LYS A 187 12.51 -10.91 12.91
CA LYS A 187 11.96 -11.26 14.22
C LYS A 187 12.89 -10.82 15.34
N GLY A 188 12.33 -10.18 16.36
CA GLY A 188 13.09 -9.68 17.51
C GLY A 188 13.78 -8.33 17.29
N GLN A 189 13.86 -7.83 16.05
CA GLN A 189 14.46 -6.52 15.76
C GLN A 189 13.51 -5.34 16.07
N ASN A 190 12.19 -5.58 16.05
CA ASN A 190 11.19 -4.55 16.31
C ASN A 190 9.95 -5.15 16.98
N ARG A 191 9.68 -4.69 18.22
CA ARG A 191 8.55 -5.18 19.05
C ARG A 191 7.17 -4.96 18.39
N HIS A 192 7.03 -3.90 17.59
CA HIS A 192 5.76 -3.59 16.92
C HIS A 192 5.52 -4.55 15.76
N LEU A 193 6.57 -4.89 15.00
CA LEU A 193 6.50 -5.91 13.97
C LEU A 193 6.16 -7.29 14.54
N ASP A 194 6.82 -7.69 15.64
CA ASP A 194 6.54 -8.97 16.31
C ASP A 194 5.10 -9.03 16.83
N ARG A 195 4.56 -7.91 17.31
CA ARG A 195 3.16 -7.80 17.73
C ARG A 195 2.21 -7.93 16.54
N ALA A 196 2.46 -7.20 15.46
CA ALA A 196 1.63 -7.24 14.24
C ALA A 196 1.62 -8.65 13.63
N TRP A 197 2.78 -9.32 13.60
CA TRP A 197 2.88 -10.71 13.13
C TRP A 197 2.05 -11.67 13.99
N ARG A 198 2.14 -11.57 15.32
CA ARG A 198 1.32 -12.39 16.22
C ARG A 198 -0.17 -12.15 16.04
N GLN A 199 -0.60 -10.89 15.85
CA GLN A 199 -2.00 -10.55 15.59
C GLN A 199 -2.48 -11.17 14.27
N LEU A 200 -1.70 -11.08 13.20
CA LEU A 200 -2.01 -11.70 11.92
C LEU A 200 -2.17 -13.23 12.05
N GLN A 201 -1.23 -13.90 12.73
CA GLN A 201 -1.32 -15.33 12.98
C GLN A 201 -2.58 -15.73 13.77
N GLN A 202 -3.03 -14.91 14.72
CA GLN A 202 -4.26 -15.14 15.47
C GLN A 202 -5.51 -14.99 14.59
N LEU A 203 -5.54 -13.95 13.75
CA LEU A 203 -6.65 -13.72 12.80
C LEU A 203 -6.80 -14.89 11.82
N LEU A 204 -5.69 -15.40 11.31
CA LEU A 204 -5.69 -16.50 10.34
C LEU A 204 -6.12 -17.86 10.93
N LYS A 205 -6.11 -18.02 12.25
CA LYS A 205 -6.60 -19.21 12.94
C LYS A 205 -8.12 -19.22 13.13
N ARG A 206 -8.81 -18.09 12.93
CA ARG A 206 -10.27 -18.01 13.06
C ARG A 206 -10.94 -18.69 11.87
N PRO A 207 -12.09 -19.37 12.06
CA PRO A 207 -12.87 -19.93 10.96
C PRO A 207 -13.26 -18.85 9.95
N ALA A 208 -13.26 -19.18 8.67
CA ALA A 208 -13.60 -18.23 7.60
C ALA A 208 -15.00 -17.61 7.74
N GLU A 209 -15.93 -18.32 8.38
CA GLU A 209 -17.31 -17.90 8.64
C GLU A 209 -17.41 -16.76 9.67
N GLU A 210 -16.42 -16.65 10.57
CA GLU A 210 -16.32 -15.58 11.56
C GLU A 210 -15.52 -14.36 11.06
N GLN A 211 -14.90 -14.49 9.88
CA GLN A 211 -14.08 -13.46 9.28
C GLN A 211 -14.95 -12.51 8.42
N GLY A 212 -15.66 -11.62 9.09
CA GLY A 212 -16.35 -10.52 8.41
C GLY A 212 -15.37 -9.49 7.82
N GLU A 213 -15.90 -8.49 7.11
CA GLU A 213 -15.10 -7.40 6.48
C GLU A 213 -14.15 -6.71 7.47
N ARG A 214 -14.52 -6.66 8.77
CA ARG A 214 -13.72 -6.05 9.84
C ARG A 214 -12.54 -6.92 10.27
N ASP A 215 -12.65 -8.22 10.07
CA ASP A 215 -11.68 -9.24 10.47
C ASP A 215 -10.99 -9.88 9.27
N CYS A 216 -11.13 -9.30 8.08
CA CYS A 216 -10.41 -9.78 6.90
C CYS A 216 -8.93 -9.93 7.28
N PRO A 217 -8.30 -11.14 7.11
CA PRO A 217 -6.90 -11.36 7.43
C PRO A 217 -5.97 -10.53 6.55
N ALA A 218 -6.52 -9.85 5.56
CA ALA A 218 -5.84 -8.71 4.99
C ALA A 218 -5.36 -7.77 6.10
N GLY A 219 -5.66 -8.09 7.38
CA GLY A 219 -5.14 -7.51 8.63
C GLY A 219 -5.24 -5.99 8.70
N LEU A 220 -5.75 -5.54 7.66
CA LEU A 220 -5.59 -4.26 7.04
C LEU A 220 -6.66 -3.32 7.58
N SER A 221 -7.73 -3.87 8.16
CA SER A 221 -8.70 -3.07 8.91
C SER A 221 -8.17 -2.69 10.30
N SER A 222 -7.33 -3.50 10.92
CA SER A 222 -6.61 -3.13 12.16
C SER A 222 -5.45 -2.15 11.92
N TRP A 223 -5.08 -1.92 10.67
CA TRP A 223 -4.13 -0.89 10.23
C TRP A 223 -4.71 0.53 10.30
N ARG A 224 -5.70 0.75 11.14
CA ARG A 224 -6.20 2.09 11.48
C ARG A 224 -5.13 2.96 12.14
N GLY A 225 -4.07 2.36 12.67
CA GLY A 225 -2.90 3.07 13.20
C GLY A 225 -1.74 2.99 12.21
N GLY A 226 -1.56 4.01 11.38
CA GLY A 226 -0.51 4.07 10.35
C GLY A 226 0.93 3.91 10.82
N ALA A 227 1.18 3.88 12.12
CA ALA A 227 2.50 3.66 12.72
C ALA A 227 2.85 2.16 12.88
N ASP A 228 1.84 1.26 12.98
CA ASP A 228 2.08 -0.15 13.30
C ASP A 228 2.41 -1.00 12.07
N ALA A 229 2.09 -0.53 10.88
CA ALA A 229 2.32 -1.25 9.61
C ALA A 229 3.62 -0.87 8.91
N ALA A 230 4.11 0.34 9.12
CA ALA A 230 5.36 0.82 8.56
C ALA A 230 6.56 -0.14 8.81
N PRO A 231 6.70 -0.78 9.99
CA PRO A 231 7.77 -1.73 10.23
C PRO A 231 7.69 -3.01 9.39
N CYS A 232 6.48 -3.53 9.13
CA CYS A 232 6.31 -4.72 8.28
C CYS A 232 6.72 -4.43 6.84
N PHE A 233 6.38 -3.25 6.33
CA PHE A 233 6.77 -2.81 4.99
C PHE A 233 8.26 -2.44 4.90
N ALA A 234 8.80 -1.78 5.91
CA ALA A 234 10.21 -1.44 5.97
C ALA A 234 11.12 -2.68 6.10
N ALA A 235 10.62 -3.75 6.70
CA ALA A 235 11.32 -5.02 6.78
C ALA A 235 11.40 -5.70 5.41
N ALA A 236 10.27 -5.75 4.68
CA ALA A 236 10.23 -6.25 3.31
C ALA A 236 11.14 -5.43 2.37
N GLY A 237 11.24 -4.10 2.60
CA GLY A 237 12.11 -3.20 1.82
C GLY A 237 13.60 -3.36 2.11
N ARG A 238 13.99 -3.81 3.32
CA ARG A 238 15.42 -3.97 3.67
C ARG A 238 16.10 -5.12 2.94
N SER A 239 15.39 -6.15 2.53
CA SER A 239 15.94 -7.22 1.71
C SER A 239 16.26 -6.77 0.27
N LEU A 240 15.84 -5.56 -0.11
CA LEU A 240 16.09 -4.99 -1.45
C LEU A 240 17.36 -4.15 -1.55
N VAL A 241 17.99 -3.81 -0.42
CA VAL A 241 19.25 -3.06 -0.43
C VAL A 241 20.39 -4.08 -0.53
N PRO A 242 21.17 -4.08 -1.63
CA PRO A 242 22.36 -4.93 -1.74
C PRO A 242 23.30 -4.70 -0.55
N ASP A 243 23.97 -5.75 -0.08
CA ASP A 243 24.87 -5.67 1.09
C ASP A 243 25.96 -4.59 0.93
N ASP A 244 26.36 -4.31 -0.28
CA ASP A 244 27.36 -3.29 -0.63
C ASP A 244 26.94 -1.85 -0.29
N ALA A 245 25.63 -1.59 -0.19
CA ALA A 245 25.11 -0.27 0.17
C ALA A 245 24.96 -0.07 1.69
N ARG A 246 25.13 -1.11 2.50
CA ARG A 246 24.97 -1.09 3.97
C ARG A 246 26.18 -0.59 4.75
N HIS A 247 27.35 -0.49 4.11
CA HIS A 247 28.56 0.06 4.72
C HIS A 247 29.07 1.25 3.91
N PRO A 248 28.90 2.49 4.39
CA PRO A 248 29.64 3.61 3.85
C PRO A 248 31.13 3.34 4.09
N ARG A 249 31.90 3.19 3.02
CA ARG A 249 33.35 3.10 3.10
C ARG A 249 33.83 4.32 3.89
N ARG A 250 34.37 4.10 5.09
CA ARG A 250 35.12 5.13 5.79
C ARG A 250 36.33 5.45 4.93
N HIS A 251 36.32 6.59 4.29
CA HIS A 251 37.54 7.15 3.74
C HIS A 251 38.44 7.54 4.92
N THR A 252 39.42 6.72 5.19
CA THR A 252 40.61 7.10 5.98
C THR A 252 41.51 7.89 5.06
N SER A 253 41.59 9.16 5.26
CA SER A 253 42.70 10.02 4.87
C SER A 253 43.62 10.22 6.04
#